data_06d58750918fb29f9bb404bb7aa2eceb
#
_entry.id   06d58750918fb29f9bb404bb7aa2eceb
#
_cell.length_a   1.000
_cell.length_b   1.000
_cell.length_c   1.000
_cell.angle_alpha   90.00
_cell.angle_beta   90.00
_cell.angle_gamma   90.00
#
_symmetry.space_group_name_H-M   'P 1'
#
loop_
_entity.id
_entity.type
_entity.pdbx_description
1 polymer ?
#
loop_
_entity_poly.entity_id
_entity_poly.type
_entity_poly.pdbx_seq_one_letter_code
_entity_poly.pdbx_strand_id
1 'polypeptide(L)'
;MAILINYMEELMVKVSIVIPVYNAEKYIDRCVDCLLNQTLKDIEVIFVDDGSTDNSGLLLEQWCNKVPDIFQVIHSDRDRGPGGARNLGIAKATGSYIGFMDCDDIIDRTMYEKLYNKAAEAGYDMVDCAYYNELSDESALAIGDNITGKLDDAKRSDIIAGVGYAVTKIFRLSVIKDNNIRIRENVIYEDLDFLINIALKINNTANVKEILYIYKNNDNSASHNNREQIKFNDMLAVYKAIDRLKYDCNVDEAIKYAKITCI
;
A
#
# COMPACT_ATOMS: atom_id res chain seq x y z
N MET A 1 -2.38 -20.41 30.03
CA MET A 1 -2.38 -20.40 28.55
C MET A 1 -3.01 -19.12 27.98
N ALA A 2 -4.24 -18.74 28.37
CA ALA A 2 -4.87 -17.49 27.89
C ALA A 2 -4.09 -16.21 28.22
N ILE A 3 -3.51 -16.10 29.44
CA ILE A 3 -2.69 -14.94 29.86
C ILE A 3 -1.40 -14.83 29.01
N LEU A 4 -0.79 -15.95 28.65
CA LEU A 4 0.41 -15.95 27.79
C LEU A 4 0.08 -15.55 26.35
N ILE A 5 -1.09 -15.97 25.85
CA ILE A 5 -1.58 -15.60 24.52
C ILE A 5 -1.88 -14.09 24.46
N ASN A 6 -2.60 -13.54 25.45
CA ASN A 6 -2.82 -12.10 25.54
C ASN A 6 -1.52 -11.29 25.64
N TYR A 7 -0.54 -11.78 26.42
CA TYR A 7 0.75 -11.10 26.55
C TYR A 7 1.60 -11.16 25.25
N MET A 8 1.49 -12.24 24.49
CA MET A 8 2.12 -12.36 23.17
C MET A 8 1.42 -11.49 22.13
N GLU A 9 0.09 -11.34 22.19
CA GLU A 9 -0.67 -10.43 21.32
C GLU A 9 -0.37 -8.95 21.60
N GLU A 10 -0.11 -8.58 22.86
CA GLU A 10 0.30 -7.21 23.25
C GLU A 10 1.70 -6.81 22.77
N LEU A 11 2.57 -7.78 22.44
CA LEU A 11 3.93 -7.54 21.97
C LEU A 11 4.07 -7.61 20.43
N MET A 12 2.99 -7.91 19.71
CA MET A 12 3.07 -8.09 18.26
C MET A 12 2.84 -6.77 17.52
N VAL A 13 3.69 -6.51 16.54
CA VAL A 13 3.48 -5.42 15.58
C VAL A 13 2.14 -5.64 14.87
N LYS A 14 1.24 -4.67 14.98
CA LYS A 14 -0.07 -4.72 14.35
C LYS A 14 -0.02 -4.38 12.87
N VAL A 15 0.68 -3.30 12.54
CA VAL A 15 0.80 -2.82 11.15
C VAL A 15 2.24 -2.49 10.82
N SER A 16 2.77 -3.09 9.75
CA SER A 16 4.01 -2.67 9.10
C SER A 16 3.68 -1.62 8.05
N ILE A 17 4.33 -0.46 8.10
CA ILE A 17 4.14 0.63 7.16
C ILE A 17 5.39 0.71 6.29
N VAL A 18 5.26 0.48 4.99
CA VAL A 18 6.38 0.51 4.03
C VAL A 18 6.34 1.81 3.24
N ILE A 19 7.47 2.49 3.21
CA ILE A 19 7.61 3.80 2.58
C ILE A 19 8.78 3.75 1.58
N PRO A 20 8.50 3.73 0.26
CA PRO A 20 9.53 3.91 -0.75
C PRO A 20 10.05 5.35 -0.71
N VAL A 21 11.37 5.51 -0.78
CA VAL A 21 12.04 6.81 -0.77
C VAL A 21 13.05 6.86 -1.90
N TYR A 22 12.94 7.88 -2.77
CA TYR A 22 13.92 8.16 -3.82
C TYR A 22 14.00 9.66 -4.03
N ASN A 23 15.16 10.27 -3.70
CA ASN A 23 15.41 11.70 -3.83
C ASN A 23 14.29 12.56 -3.21
N ALA A 24 13.92 12.24 -1.97
CA ALA A 24 12.77 12.81 -1.25
C ALA A 24 13.18 13.63 0.00
N GLU A 25 14.42 14.12 0.08
CA GLU A 25 14.95 14.83 1.27
C GLU A 25 14.01 15.92 1.80
N LYS A 26 13.27 16.59 0.92
CA LYS A 26 12.34 17.68 1.28
C LYS A 26 11.08 17.21 2.03
N TYR A 27 10.75 15.93 1.94
CA TYR A 27 9.49 15.39 2.44
C TYR A 27 9.66 14.52 3.69
N ILE A 28 10.88 14.01 3.95
CA ILE A 28 11.16 13.04 5.02
C ILE A 28 10.70 13.54 6.39
N ASP A 29 11.02 14.76 6.78
CA ASP A 29 10.64 15.28 8.10
C ASP A 29 9.11 15.34 8.27
N ARG A 30 8.38 15.79 7.25
CA ARG A 30 6.91 15.79 7.26
C ARG A 30 6.33 14.37 7.30
N CYS A 31 6.89 13.46 6.53
CA CYS A 31 6.50 12.04 6.52
C CYS A 31 6.68 11.43 7.91
N VAL A 32 7.83 11.64 8.52
CA VAL A 32 8.15 11.19 9.88
C VAL A 32 7.20 11.78 10.90
N ASP A 33 6.87 13.06 10.82
CA ASP A 33 5.90 13.71 11.71
C ASP A 33 4.51 13.05 11.59
N CYS A 34 4.04 12.73 10.39
CA CYS A 34 2.78 12.00 10.18
C CYS A 34 2.79 10.63 10.88
N LEU A 35 3.91 9.92 10.85
CA LEU A 35 4.06 8.58 11.41
C LEU A 35 4.20 8.60 12.94
N LEU A 36 4.97 9.50 13.52
CA LEU A 36 5.13 9.66 14.96
C LEU A 36 3.82 10.07 15.64
N ASN A 37 2.97 10.82 14.94
CA ASN A 37 1.67 11.25 15.43
C ASN A 37 0.56 10.21 15.26
N GLN A 38 0.84 9.03 14.67
CA GLN A 38 -0.17 7.96 14.60
C GLN A 38 -0.65 7.55 16.00
N THR A 39 -1.96 7.37 16.15
CA THR A 39 -2.58 6.95 17.42
C THR A 39 -2.34 5.47 17.70
N LEU A 40 -2.27 4.62 16.67
CA LEU A 40 -1.82 3.23 16.80
C LEU A 40 -0.33 3.21 17.13
N LYS A 41 0.05 2.59 18.26
CA LYS A 41 1.46 2.56 18.72
C LYS A 41 2.19 1.27 18.35
N ASP A 42 1.47 0.18 18.16
CA ASP A 42 2.04 -1.13 17.80
C ASP A 42 2.32 -1.20 16.29
N ILE A 43 3.13 -0.27 15.80
CA ILE A 43 3.53 -0.18 14.39
C ILE A 43 5.04 -0.34 14.24
N GLU A 44 5.47 -0.82 13.10
CA GLU A 44 6.82 -0.65 12.58
C GLU A 44 6.77 0.11 11.26
N VAL A 45 7.76 0.94 11.01
CA VAL A 45 7.92 1.71 9.78
C VAL A 45 9.20 1.29 9.09
N ILE A 46 9.07 0.89 7.84
CA ILE A 46 10.17 0.40 7.03
C ILE A 46 10.36 1.38 5.87
N PHE A 47 11.30 2.29 6.04
CA PHE A 47 11.76 3.12 4.94
C PHE A 47 12.64 2.31 4.00
N VAL A 48 12.44 2.48 2.70
CA VAL A 48 13.28 1.85 1.69
C VAL A 48 13.87 2.94 0.81
N ASP A 49 15.12 3.29 1.08
CA ASP A 49 15.90 4.19 0.24
C ASP A 49 16.32 3.47 -1.03
N ASP A 50 15.68 3.81 -2.13
CA ASP A 50 15.82 3.13 -3.42
C ASP A 50 16.96 3.70 -4.26
N GLY A 51 18.12 3.89 -3.63
CA GLY A 51 19.33 4.41 -4.29
C GLY A 51 19.30 5.92 -4.48
N SER A 52 18.80 6.69 -3.50
CA SER A 52 18.81 8.15 -3.53
C SER A 52 20.21 8.73 -3.72
N THR A 53 20.30 9.83 -4.44
CA THR A 53 21.54 10.58 -4.70
C THR A 53 21.61 11.91 -3.95
N ASP A 54 20.51 12.30 -3.28
CA ASP A 54 20.41 13.45 -2.37
C ASP A 54 20.68 13.03 -0.91
N ASN A 55 20.29 13.87 0.07
CA ASN A 55 20.49 13.57 1.49
C ASN A 55 19.43 12.61 2.08
N SER A 56 18.53 12.03 1.28
CA SER A 56 17.45 11.18 1.78
C SER A 56 17.95 10.05 2.67
N GLY A 57 18.93 9.27 2.19
CA GLY A 57 19.48 8.13 2.95
C GLY A 57 20.06 8.56 4.31
N LEU A 58 20.81 9.66 4.33
CA LEU A 58 21.40 10.22 5.57
C LEU A 58 20.31 10.66 6.57
N LEU A 59 19.27 11.33 6.08
CA LEU A 59 18.16 11.78 6.93
C LEU A 59 17.39 10.59 7.52
N LEU A 60 17.15 9.56 6.73
CA LEU A 60 16.49 8.34 7.20
C LEU A 60 17.31 7.65 8.29
N GLU A 61 18.63 7.50 8.12
CA GLU A 61 19.49 6.95 9.16
C GLU A 61 19.44 7.76 10.46
N GLN A 62 19.44 9.10 10.36
CA GLN A 62 19.32 9.97 11.54
C GLN A 62 18.00 9.74 12.27
N TRP A 63 16.87 9.60 11.56
CA TRP A 63 15.59 9.34 12.15
C TRP A 63 15.48 7.93 12.73
N CYS A 64 16.00 6.90 12.05
CA CYS A 64 16.06 5.55 12.59
C CYS A 64 16.88 5.44 13.86
N ASN A 65 17.98 6.19 13.96
CA ASN A 65 18.80 6.27 15.18
C ASN A 65 18.09 7.00 16.33
N LYS A 66 17.19 7.96 16.04
CA LYS A 66 16.41 8.68 17.05
C LYS A 66 15.22 7.85 17.58
N VAL A 67 14.63 7.01 16.75
CA VAL A 67 13.40 6.24 17.06
C VAL A 67 13.56 4.77 16.62
N PRO A 68 14.56 4.05 17.15
CA PRO A 68 14.92 2.72 16.66
C PRO A 68 13.86 1.63 16.95
N ASP A 69 12.96 1.88 17.89
CA ASP A 69 11.90 0.93 18.24
C ASP A 69 10.77 0.89 17.22
N ILE A 70 10.66 1.92 16.37
CA ILE A 70 9.59 2.04 15.37
C ILE A 70 10.16 2.07 13.96
N PHE A 71 11.26 2.80 13.74
CA PHE A 71 11.80 3.11 12.42
C PHE A 71 12.99 2.22 12.07
N GLN A 72 12.97 1.70 10.85
CA GLN A 72 14.11 1.04 10.24
C GLN A 72 14.26 1.49 8.79
N VAL A 73 15.49 1.47 8.27
CA VAL A 73 15.79 1.80 6.88
C VAL A 73 16.46 0.63 6.19
N ILE A 74 16.08 0.42 4.92
CA ILE A 74 16.75 -0.50 4.00
C ILE A 74 17.31 0.37 2.87
N HIS A 75 18.62 0.26 2.63
CA HIS A 75 19.23 0.89 1.45
C HIS A 75 19.27 -0.14 0.32
N SER A 76 18.64 0.18 -0.80
CA SER A 76 18.71 -0.60 -2.02
C SER A 76 20.06 -0.36 -2.72
N ASP A 77 20.58 -1.39 -3.33
CA ASP A 77 21.82 -1.33 -4.13
C ASP A 77 21.66 -0.57 -5.45
N ARG A 78 20.43 -0.28 -5.85
CA ARG A 78 20.06 0.41 -7.10
C ARG A 78 18.62 0.90 -7.04
N ASP A 79 18.27 1.82 -7.92
CA ASP A 79 16.87 2.20 -8.20
C ASP A 79 16.11 0.99 -8.78
N ARG A 80 15.04 0.58 -8.10
CA ARG A 80 14.12 -0.50 -8.47
C ARG A 80 12.72 0.03 -8.80
N GLY A 81 12.54 1.33 -8.64
CA GLY A 81 11.24 1.99 -8.65
C GLY A 81 10.37 1.66 -7.42
N PRO A 82 9.24 2.35 -7.25
CA PRO A 82 8.41 2.22 -6.04
C PRO A 82 7.93 0.79 -5.78
N GLY A 83 7.67 0.02 -6.83
CA GLY A 83 7.27 -1.39 -6.70
C GLY A 83 8.39 -2.26 -6.11
N GLY A 84 9.62 -2.08 -6.58
CA GLY A 84 10.78 -2.81 -6.07
C GLY A 84 11.09 -2.44 -4.62
N ALA A 85 11.06 -1.16 -4.29
CA ALA A 85 11.23 -0.67 -2.93
C ALA A 85 10.15 -1.26 -1.99
N ARG A 86 8.88 -1.24 -2.39
CA ARG A 86 7.79 -1.87 -1.61
C ARG A 86 8.02 -3.38 -1.42
N ASN A 87 8.56 -4.10 -2.41
CA ASN A 87 8.88 -5.53 -2.26
C ASN A 87 9.95 -5.79 -1.20
N LEU A 88 10.99 -4.94 -1.10
CA LEU A 88 12.00 -5.05 -0.05
C LEU A 88 11.36 -4.85 1.33
N GLY A 89 10.47 -3.85 1.45
CA GLY A 89 9.69 -3.62 2.67
C GLY A 89 8.77 -4.80 3.03
N ILE A 90 8.02 -5.36 2.07
CA ILE A 90 7.17 -6.55 2.27
C ILE A 90 7.98 -7.73 2.80
N ALA A 91 9.18 -7.95 2.27
CA ALA A 91 10.04 -9.04 2.72
C ALA A 91 10.46 -8.88 4.19
N LYS A 92 10.67 -7.63 4.64
CA LYS A 92 11.10 -7.29 6.00
C LYS A 92 9.95 -7.22 7.01
N ALA A 93 8.75 -6.86 6.56
CA ALA A 93 7.56 -6.64 7.40
C ALA A 93 7.24 -7.84 8.31
N THR A 94 6.88 -7.53 9.58
CA THR A 94 6.56 -8.52 10.64
C THR A 94 5.14 -8.36 11.18
N GLY A 95 4.45 -7.25 10.87
CA GLY A 95 3.12 -6.96 11.36
C GLY A 95 2.05 -7.94 10.90
N SER A 96 0.94 -7.99 11.62
CA SER A 96 -0.24 -8.77 11.20
C SER A 96 -0.82 -8.25 9.89
N TYR A 97 -0.75 -6.93 9.70
CA TYR A 97 -1.15 -6.21 8.48
C TYR A 97 0.02 -5.40 7.94
N ILE A 98 -0.07 -5.05 6.66
CA ILE A 98 0.86 -4.16 5.98
C ILE A 98 0.08 -3.03 5.30
N GLY A 99 0.59 -1.81 5.40
CA GLY A 99 0.15 -0.64 4.66
C GLY A 99 1.32 -0.02 3.91
N PHE A 100 0.98 0.85 2.96
CA PHE A 100 1.95 1.63 2.20
C PHE A 100 1.66 3.12 2.37
N MET A 101 2.69 3.94 2.28
CA MET A 101 2.56 5.39 2.25
C MET A 101 3.65 5.95 1.33
N ASP A 102 3.31 6.92 0.49
CA ASP A 102 4.31 7.63 -0.28
C ASP A 102 4.90 8.80 0.55
N CYS A 103 6.20 8.99 0.46
CA CYS A 103 6.94 9.90 1.35
C CYS A 103 6.49 11.37 1.22
N ASP A 104 5.94 11.75 0.08
CA ASP A 104 5.47 13.10 -0.23
C ASP A 104 3.99 13.36 0.09
N ASP A 105 3.27 12.35 0.58
CA ASP A 105 1.86 12.44 0.95
C ASP A 105 1.63 12.74 2.44
N ILE A 106 0.36 12.85 2.84
CA ILE A 106 -0.07 13.09 4.23
C ILE A 106 -1.13 12.06 4.61
N ILE A 107 -1.02 11.55 5.84
CA ILE A 107 -2.03 10.66 6.43
C ILE A 107 -2.63 11.29 7.69
N ASP A 108 -3.91 11.02 7.94
CA ASP A 108 -4.56 11.38 9.19
C ASP A 108 -3.91 10.61 10.36
N ARG A 109 -3.79 11.27 11.51
CA ARG A 109 -3.17 10.67 12.70
C ARG A 109 -3.87 9.40 13.20
N THR A 110 -5.11 9.16 12.81
CA THR A 110 -5.91 8.01 13.23
C THR A 110 -6.01 6.92 12.15
N MET A 111 -5.33 7.10 11.01
CA MET A 111 -5.50 6.23 9.84
C MET A 111 -5.26 4.76 10.19
N TYR A 112 -4.07 4.42 10.65
CA TYR A 112 -3.72 3.02 10.89
C TYR A 112 -4.49 2.42 12.08
N GLU A 113 -4.86 3.21 13.09
CA GLU A 113 -5.72 2.75 14.17
C GLU A 113 -7.11 2.37 13.67
N LYS A 114 -7.75 3.23 12.88
CA LYS A 114 -9.09 2.99 12.34
C LYS A 114 -9.11 1.80 11.37
N LEU A 115 -8.13 1.74 10.47
CA LEU A 115 -8.00 0.64 9.53
C LEU A 115 -7.76 -0.70 10.27
N TYR A 116 -6.85 -0.72 11.25
CA TYR A 116 -6.57 -1.92 12.03
C TYR A 116 -7.77 -2.36 12.87
N ASN A 117 -8.41 -1.43 13.60
CA ASN A 117 -9.58 -1.76 14.41
C ASN A 117 -10.69 -2.34 13.52
N LYS A 118 -10.92 -1.74 12.35
CA LYS A 118 -11.88 -2.27 11.37
C LYS A 118 -11.48 -3.66 10.90
N ALA A 119 -10.20 -3.89 10.59
CA ALA A 119 -9.71 -5.19 10.19
C ALA A 119 -9.90 -6.26 11.28
N ALA A 120 -9.69 -5.90 12.54
CA ALA A 120 -9.82 -6.79 13.69
C ALA A 120 -11.28 -7.17 14.02
N GLU A 121 -12.28 -6.34 13.68
CA GLU A 121 -13.71 -6.61 13.97
C GLU A 121 -14.18 -7.99 13.48
N ALA A 122 -13.77 -8.39 12.28
CA ALA A 122 -14.16 -9.66 11.68
C ALA A 122 -13.01 -10.39 10.97
N GLY A 123 -11.79 -10.00 11.25
CA GLY A 123 -10.61 -10.58 10.61
C GLY A 123 -10.59 -10.31 9.11
N TYR A 124 -10.85 -9.07 8.69
CA TYR A 124 -10.83 -8.70 7.29
C TYR A 124 -9.43 -8.82 6.69
N ASP A 125 -9.35 -9.31 5.46
CA ASP A 125 -8.07 -9.50 4.74
C ASP A 125 -7.57 -8.18 4.14
N MET A 126 -8.48 -7.25 3.82
CA MET A 126 -8.19 -5.92 3.31
C MET A 126 -9.18 -4.91 3.89
N VAL A 127 -8.69 -3.74 4.27
CA VAL A 127 -9.53 -2.59 4.67
C VAL A 127 -9.04 -1.37 3.92
N ASP A 128 -9.97 -0.63 3.31
CA ASP A 128 -9.74 0.58 2.55
C ASP A 128 -10.26 1.81 3.28
N CYS A 129 -9.67 2.98 3.07
CA CYS A 129 -10.23 4.26 3.52
C CYS A 129 -10.43 5.23 2.35
N ALA A 130 -11.27 6.25 2.59
CA ALA A 130 -11.39 7.32 1.64
C ALA A 130 -10.10 8.17 1.59
N TYR A 131 -9.85 8.74 0.42
CA TYR A 131 -8.73 9.66 0.20
C TYR A 131 -9.23 10.96 -0.42
N TYR A 132 -8.42 12.00 -0.28
CA TYR A 132 -8.56 13.27 -0.98
C TYR A 132 -7.37 13.49 -1.91
N ASN A 133 -7.64 13.81 -3.16
CA ASN A 133 -6.61 14.16 -4.14
C ASN A 133 -6.57 15.68 -4.32
N GLU A 134 -5.48 16.29 -3.88
CA GLU A 134 -5.30 17.74 -3.91
C GLU A 134 -5.20 18.31 -5.34
N LEU A 135 -4.73 17.49 -6.30
CA LEU A 135 -4.59 17.92 -7.69
C LEU A 135 -5.95 18.02 -8.41
N SER A 136 -6.83 17.03 -8.21
CA SER A 136 -8.16 17.01 -8.84
C SER A 136 -9.24 17.68 -7.99
N ASP A 137 -8.94 18.03 -6.74
CA ASP A 137 -9.89 18.54 -5.72
C ASP A 137 -11.07 17.57 -5.49
N GLU A 138 -10.78 16.27 -5.52
CA GLU A 138 -11.77 15.21 -5.39
C GLU A 138 -11.44 14.26 -4.25
N SER A 139 -12.49 13.68 -3.67
CA SER A 139 -12.36 12.58 -2.72
C SER A 139 -13.05 11.33 -3.24
N ALA A 140 -12.48 10.16 -2.95
CA ALA A 140 -13.05 8.88 -3.34
C ALA A 140 -12.78 7.78 -2.32
N LEU A 141 -13.56 6.70 -2.43
CA LEU A 141 -13.45 5.47 -1.67
C LEU A 141 -13.65 4.31 -2.65
N ALA A 142 -12.62 3.48 -2.84
CA ALA A 142 -12.69 2.39 -3.82
C ALA A 142 -13.58 1.23 -3.34
N ILE A 143 -13.53 0.88 -2.05
CA ILE A 143 -14.32 -0.21 -1.47
C ILE A 143 -15.58 0.36 -0.82
N GLY A 144 -16.70 0.33 -1.54
CA GLY A 144 -18.00 0.77 -1.04
C GLY A 144 -18.64 -0.24 -0.07
N ASP A 145 -19.74 0.16 0.60
CA ASP A 145 -20.48 -0.71 1.54
C ASP A 145 -21.02 -1.98 0.89
N ASN A 146 -21.42 -1.91 -0.38
CA ASN A 146 -21.93 -3.03 -1.16
C ASN A 146 -20.88 -4.15 -1.32
N ILE A 147 -19.60 -3.82 -1.21
CA ILE A 147 -18.48 -4.75 -1.36
C ILE A 147 -18.06 -5.32 0.00
N THR A 148 -18.35 -4.60 1.11
CA THR A 148 -17.94 -5.02 2.46
C THR A 148 -18.44 -6.40 2.85
N GLY A 149 -17.64 -7.13 3.62
CA GLY A 149 -17.91 -8.47 4.14
C GLY A 149 -17.25 -9.57 3.31
N LYS A 150 -17.83 -10.77 3.39
CA LYS A 150 -17.36 -11.93 2.61
C LYS A 150 -17.55 -11.68 1.12
N LEU A 151 -16.53 -12.00 0.34
CA LEU A 151 -16.52 -11.82 -1.10
C LEU A 151 -17.15 -13.03 -1.81
N ASP A 152 -18.03 -12.73 -2.75
CA ASP A 152 -18.44 -13.58 -3.84
C ASP A 152 -17.83 -13.08 -5.18
N ASP A 153 -18.11 -13.72 -6.28
CA ASP A 153 -17.58 -13.35 -7.60
C ASP A 153 -18.04 -11.95 -8.04
N ALA A 154 -19.26 -11.52 -7.68
CA ALA A 154 -19.78 -10.21 -8.03
C ALA A 154 -19.02 -9.09 -7.29
N LYS A 155 -18.90 -9.19 -5.96
CA LYS A 155 -18.11 -8.25 -5.15
C LYS A 155 -16.64 -8.22 -5.56
N ARG A 156 -16.07 -9.38 -5.88
CA ARG A 156 -14.70 -9.47 -6.36
C ARG A 156 -14.53 -8.77 -7.71
N SER A 157 -15.50 -8.90 -8.59
CA SER A 157 -15.55 -8.18 -9.87
C SER A 157 -15.60 -6.68 -9.67
N ASP A 158 -16.41 -6.20 -8.70
CA ASP A 158 -16.49 -4.78 -8.37
C ASP A 158 -15.14 -4.25 -7.84
N ILE A 159 -14.45 -5.01 -6.99
CA ILE A 159 -13.09 -4.65 -6.53
C ILE A 159 -12.13 -4.54 -7.71
N ILE A 160 -12.12 -5.53 -8.61
CA ILE A 160 -11.22 -5.56 -9.77
C ILE A 160 -11.49 -4.39 -10.73
N ALA A 161 -12.75 -4.01 -10.89
CA ALA A 161 -13.14 -2.87 -11.74
C ALA A 161 -12.77 -1.51 -11.15
N GLY A 162 -12.65 -1.40 -9.82
CA GLY A 162 -12.37 -0.15 -9.12
C GLY A 162 -11.32 -0.31 -8.01
N VAL A 163 -10.16 -0.91 -8.32
CA VAL A 163 -9.14 -1.29 -7.32
C VAL A 163 -8.62 -0.12 -6.46
N GLY A 164 -8.67 1.13 -6.94
CA GLY A 164 -8.13 2.30 -6.24
C GLY A 164 -6.61 2.24 -6.07
N TYR A 165 -6.12 2.78 -4.95
CA TYR A 165 -4.69 2.89 -4.66
C TYR A 165 -4.28 1.96 -3.51
N ALA A 166 -3.04 1.44 -3.57
CA ALA A 166 -2.50 0.61 -2.51
C ALA A 166 -2.28 1.38 -1.19
N VAL A 167 -1.99 2.67 -1.27
CA VAL A 167 -1.68 3.55 -0.13
C VAL A 167 -2.89 3.88 0.77
N THR A 168 -4.11 3.68 0.29
CA THR A 168 -5.33 3.89 1.09
C THR A 168 -5.73 2.68 1.92
N LYS A 169 -5.00 1.58 1.81
CA LYS A 169 -5.39 0.26 2.33
C LYS A 169 -4.39 -0.32 3.30
N ILE A 170 -4.90 -1.20 4.18
CA ILE A 170 -4.07 -2.21 4.83
C ILE A 170 -4.47 -3.59 4.33
N PHE A 171 -3.50 -4.47 4.24
CA PHE A 171 -3.65 -5.86 3.77
C PHE A 171 -3.16 -6.81 4.85
N ARG A 172 -3.85 -7.93 5.05
CA ARG A 172 -3.33 -9.01 5.88
C ARG A 172 -2.00 -9.50 5.28
N LEU A 173 -0.92 -9.39 6.03
CA LEU A 173 0.44 -9.66 5.52
C LEU A 173 0.59 -11.11 5.04
N SER A 174 -0.05 -12.08 5.71
CA SER A 174 -0.01 -13.48 5.31
C SER A 174 -0.61 -13.72 3.92
N VAL A 175 -1.65 -12.97 3.51
CA VAL A 175 -2.20 -13.08 2.15
C VAL A 175 -1.13 -12.79 1.10
N ILE A 176 -0.32 -11.77 1.32
CA ILE A 176 0.77 -11.41 0.40
C ILE A 176 1.88 -12.47 0.43
N LYS A 177 2.33 -12.84 1.63
CA LYS A 177 3.48 -13.75 1.80
C LYS A 177 3.15 -15.18 1.36
N ASP A 178 2.01 -15.74 1.78
CA ASP A 178 1.64 -17.13 1.52
C ASP A 178 1.33 -17.36 0.03
N ASN A 179 0.83 -16.34 -0.67
CA ASN A 179 0.59 -16.38 -2.10
C ASN A 179 1.75 -15.85 -2.95
N ASN A 180 2.88 -15.49 -2.31
CA ASN A 180 4.06 -14.93 -2.98
C ASN A 180 3.73 -13.77 -3.94
N ILE A 181 2.81 -12.89 -3.52
CA ILE A 181 2.39 -11.73 -4.31
C ILE A 181 3.52 -10.71 -4.32
N ARG A 182 3.85 -10.17 -5.50
CA ARG A 182 4.91 -9.20 -5.71
C ARG A 182 4.38 -8.02 -6.52
N ILE A 183 4.96 -6.86 -6.29
CA ILE A 183 4.75 -5.64 -7.07
C ILE A 183 5.83 -5.63 -8.17
N ARG A 184 5.48 -5.22 -9.38
CA ARG A 184 6.45 -5.13 -10.48
C ARG A 184 7.47 -4.01 -10.23
N GLU A 185 8.71 -4.27 -10.63
CA GLU A 185 9.82 -3.31 -10.47
C GLU A 185 9.98 -2.44 -11.73
N ASN A 186 10.46 -1.21 -11.56
CA ASN A 186 10.84 -0.28 -12.64
C ASN A 186 9.75 -0.05 -13.71
N VAL A 187 8.50 0.02 -13.30
CA VAL A 187 7.34 0.28 -14.18
C VAL A 187 6.41 1.30 -13.55
N ILE A 188 5.64 1.99 -14.37
CA ILE A 188 4.51 2.83 -13.94
C ILE A 188 3.27 1.93 -13.82
N TYR A 189 2.33 2.29 -12.94
CA TYR A 189 1.12 1.49 -12.63
C TYR A 189 1.45 0.09 -12.05
N GLU A 190 2.49 0.04 -11.24
CA GLU A 190 2.99 -1.17 -10.58
C GLU A 190 1.99 -1.73 -9.56
N ASP A 191 1.11 -0.90 -9.04
CA ASP A 191 0.12 -1.29 -8.03
C ASP A 191 -1.15 -1.92 -8.63
N LEU A 192 -1.46 -1.70 -9.92
CA LEU A 192 -2.69 -2.17 -10.53
C LEU A 192 -2.81 -3.70 -10.55
N ASP A 193 -1.84 -4.39 -11.15
CA ASP A 193 -1.86 -5.85 -11.18
C ASP A 193 -1.59 -6.47 -9.79
N PHE A 194 -0.87 -5.78 -8.92
CA PHE A 194 -0.74 -6.15 -7.51
C PHE A 194 -2.09 -6.16 -6.81
N LEU A 195 -2.87 -5.08 -6.92
CA LEU A 195 -4.19 -4.95 -6.29
C LEU A 195 -5.20 -5.96 -6.87
N ILE A 196 -5.18 -6.21 -8.19
CA ILE A 196 -5.99 -7.25 -8.81
C ILE A 196 -5.60 -8.63 -8.25
N ASN A 197 -4.30 -8.92 -8.13
CA ASN A 197 -3.84 -10.19 -7.56
C ASN A 197 -4.28 -10.35 -6.09
N ILE A 198 -4.21 -9.28 -5.28
CA ILE A 198 -4.78 -9.25 -3.92
C ILE A 198 -6.28 -9.56 -3.97
N ALA A 199 -7.05 -8.87 -4.81
CA ALA A 199 -8.49 -9.07 -4.94
C ALA A 199 -8.87 -10.52 -5.27
N LEU A 200 -8.03 -11.22 -6.02
CA LEU A 200 -8.21 -12.64 -6.35
C LEU A 200 -7.92 -13.60 -5.18
N LYS A 201 -7.21 -13.17 -4.14
CA LYS A 201 -6.74 -14.03 -3.03
C LYS A 201 -7.40 -13.77 -1.69
N ILE A 202 -7.94 -12.57 -1.46
CA ILE A 202 -8.65 -12.23 -0.22
C ILE A 202 -10.04 -12.89 -0.16
N ASN A 203 -10.54 -13.13 1.05
CA ASN A 203 -11.87 -13.72 1.28
C ASN A 203 -12.91 -12.69 1.73
N ASN A 204 -12.45 -11.60 2.30
CA ASN A 204 -13.33 -10.57 2.86
C ASN A 204 -12.63 -9.21 2.85
N THR A 205 -13.43 -8.14 2.84
CA THR A 205 -12.94 -6.77 2.87
C THR A 205 -13.89 -5.86 3.63
N ALA A 206 -13.40 -4.69 4.05
CA ALA A 206 -14.20 -3.64 4.67
C ALA A 206 -13.68 -2.25 4.27
N ASN A 207 -14.40 -1.23 4.72
CA ASN A 207 -14.01 0.16 4.52
C ASN A 207 -14.11 1.00 5.80
N VAL A 208 -13.42 2.13 5.77
CA VAL A 208 -13.56 3.28 6.66
C VAL A 208 -13.85 4.49 5.77
N LYS A 209 -15.06 5.07 5.90
CA LYS A 209 -15.53 6.13 4.98
C LYS A 209 -14.87 7.49 5.17
N GLU A 210 -14.04 7.62 6.21
CA GLU A 210 -13.34 8.87 6.49
C GLU A 210 -12.17 9.07 5.53
N ILE A 211 -11.93 10.32 5.16
CA ILE A 211 -10.74 10.71 4.40
C ILE A 211 -9.55 10.64 5.35
N LEU A 212 -8.73 9.59 5.21
CA LEU A 212 -7.58 9.35 6.07
C LEU A 212 -6.25 9.46 5.30
N TYR A 213 -6.28 9.53 3.98
CA TYR A 213 -5.14 9.72 3.12
C TYR A 213 -5.31 10.97 2.25
N ILE A 214 -4.27 11.79 2.14
CA ILE A 214 -4.24 13.01 1.33
C ILE A 214 -3.10 12.87 0.32
N TYR A 215 -3.47 12.67 -0.94
CA TYR A 215 -2.56 12.68 -2.06
C TYR A 215 -2.16 14.13 -2.36
N LYS A 216 -0.88 14.43 -2.15
CA LYS A 216 -0.35 15.79 -2.33
C LYS A 216 0.07 16.04 -3.77
N ASN A 217 -0.25 17.24 -4.26
CA ASN A 217 0.27 17.67 -5.55
C ASN A 217 1.79 17.93 -5.46
N ASN A 218 2.56 17.17 -6.23
CA ASN A 218 4.01 17.32 -6.34
C ASN A 218 4.41 17.42 -7.81
N ASP A 219 5.01 18.56 -8.20
CA ASP A 219 5.42 18.84 -9.58
C ASP A 219 6.47 17.83 -10.11
N ASN A 220 7.18 17.13 -9.22
CA ASN A 220 8.18 16.11 -9.55
C ASN A 220 7.64 14.67 -9.52
N SER A 221 6.31 14.49 -9.37
CA SER A 221 5.71 13.16 -9.33
C SER A 221 6.04 12.35 -10.60
N ALA A 222 6.36 11.08 -10.42
CA ALA A 222 6.64 10.15 -11.54
C ALA A 222 5.47 10.06 -12.53
N SER A 223 4.23 10.27 -12.06
CA SER A 223 3.01 10.28 -12.86
C SER A 223 2.90 11.48 -13.80
N HIS A 224 3.59 12.59 -13.53
CA HIS A 224 3.55 13.81 -14.34
C HIS A 224 4.56 13.83 -15.49
N ASN A 225 5.52 12.93 -15.51
CA ASN A 225 6.51 12.85 -16.57
C ASN A 225 5.86 12.42 -17.91
N ASN A 226 5.87 13.33 -18.90
CA ASN A 226 5.31 13.18 -20.24
C ASN A 226 6.12 12.19 -21.11
N ARG A 227 6.07 10.88 -20.78
CA ARG A 227 6.67 9.82 -21.58
C ARG A 227 5.59 8.86 -22.07
N GLU A 228 4.73 9.33 -23.00
CA GLU A 228 3.60 8.55 -23.53
C GLU A 228 3.99 7.13 -23.98
N GLN A 229 5.15 6.98 -24.66
CA GLN A 229 5.60 5.66 -25.10
C GLN A 229 5.98 4.73 -23.93
N ILE A 230 6.53 5.26 -22.84
CA ILE A 230 6.86 4.47 -21.65
C ILE A 230 5.55 4.04 -20.98
N LYS A 231 4.61 4.97 -20.80
CA LYS A 231 3.28 4.67 -20.24
C LYS A 231 2.57 3.56 -21.03
N PHE A 232 2.62 3.59 -22.36
CA PHE A 232 2.04 2.55 -23.21
C PHE A 232 2.71 1.17 -23.01
N ASN A 233 4.04 1.12 -22.98
CA ASN A 233 4.78 -0.13 -22.78
C ASN A 233 4.52 -0.73 -21.38
N ASP A 234 4.47 0.12 -20.36
CA ASP A 234 4.19 -0.29 -18.99
C ASP A 234 2.75 -0.81 -18.84
N MET A 235 1.78 -0.15 -19.48
CA MET A 235 0.40 -0.61 -19.53
C MET A 235 0.28 -1.99 -20.21
N LEU A 236 1.00 -2.18 -21.33
CA LEU A 236 1.06 -3.50 -21.98
C LEU A 236 1.70 -4.56 -21.08
N ALA A 237 2.67 -4.18 -20.25
CA ALA A 237 3.27 -5.06 -19.27
C ALA A 237 2.28 -5.40 -18.13
N VAL A 238 1.45 -4.44 -17.68
CA VAL A 238 0.33 -4.69 -16.76
C VAL A 238 -0.61 -5.75 -17.34
N TYR A 239 -1.06 -5.58 -18.58
CA TYR A 239 -1.97 -6.55 -19.21
C TYR A 239 -1.39 -7.95 -19.25
N LYS A 240 -0.12 -8.08 -19.64
CA LYS A 240 0.58 -9.37 -19.64
C LYS A 240 0.75 -9.95 -18.23
N ALA A 241 0.90 -9.12 -17.22
CA ALA A 241 0.97 -9.56 -15.83
C ALA A 241 -0.39 -10.09 -15.36
N ILE A 242 -1.47 -9.37 -15.63
CA ILE A 242 -2.84 -9.77 -15.32
C ILE A 242 -3.21 -11.10 -16.02
N ASP A 243 -2.84 -11.28 -17.29
CA ASP A 243 -3.09 -12.54 -18.04
C ASP A 243 -2.40 -13.77 -17.44
N ARG A 244 -1.37 -13.59 -16.62
CA ARG A 244 -0.66 -14.67 -15.95
C ARG A 244 -1.23 -15.04 -14.59
N LEU A 245 -2.16 -14.24 -14.06
CA LEU A 245 -2.78 -14.50 -12.77
C LEU A 245 -3.62 -15.78 -12.85
N LYS A 246 -3.51 -16.63 -11.82
CA LYS A 246 -4.29 -17.86 -11.70
C LYS A 246 -5.38 -17.66 -10.66
N TYR A 247 -6.60 -17.93 -11.05
CA TYR A 247 -7.79 -17.82 -10.19
C TYR A 247 -8.82 -18.87 -10.58
N ASP A 248 -9.72 -19.16 -9.65
CA ASP A 248 -10.79 -20.15 -9.74
C ASP A 248 -12.20 -19.56 -9.54
N CYS A 249 -12.31 -18.23 -9.68
CA CYS A 249 -13.54 -17.46 -9.54
C CYS A 249 -13.97 -16.89 -10.90
N ASN A 250 -15.27 -16.61 -11.04
CA ASN A 250 -15.83 -16.09 -12.30
C ASN A 250 -15.75 -14.56 -12.38
N VAL A 251 -14.59 -14.04 -12.77
CA VAL A 251 -14.27 -12.60 -12.84
C VAL A 251 -13.69 -12.15 -14.19
N ASP A 252 -13.80 -13.00 -15.22
CA ASP A 252 -13.17 -12.75 -16.53
C ASP A 252 -13.60 -11.43 -17.16
N GLU A 253 -14.89 -11.08 -17.05
CA GLU A 253 -15.40 -9.80 -17.60
C GLU A 253 -14.87 -8.59 -16.83
N ALA A 254 -14.71 -8.69 -15.50
CA ALA A 254 -14.12 -7.61 -14.69
C ALA A 254 -12.63 -7.41 -15.02
N ILE A 255 -11.90 -8.50 -15.26
CA ILE A 255 -10.49 -8.44 -15.70
C ILE A 255 -10.37 -7.80 -17.08
N LYS A 256 -11.25 -8.14 -18.01
CA LYS A 256 -11.30 -7.47 -19.31
C LYS A 256 -11.62 -5.99 -19.18
N TYR A 257 -12.58 -5.63 -18.33
CA TYR A 257 -12.94 -4.23 -18.05
C TYR A 257 -11.77 -3.46 -17.45
N ALA A 258 -11.12 -3.99 -16.43
CA ALA A 258 -9.96 -3.36 -15.81
C ALA A 258 -8.83 -3.07 -16.82
N LYS A 259 -8.60 -3.97 -17.78
CA LYS A 259 -7.64 -3.74 -18.86
C LYS A 259 -8.04 -2.60 -19.80
N ILE A 260 -9.32 -2.40 -20.06
CA ILE A 260 -9.82 -1.36 -20.96
C ILE A 260 -9.81 0.01 -20.29
N THR A 261 -10.19 0.10 -19.02
CA THR A 261 -10.31 1.37 -18.27
C THR A 261 -8.98 1.96 -17.82
N CYS A 262 -7.90 1.20 -17.92
CA CYS A 262 -6.54 1.66 -17.64
C CYS A 262 -5.86 2.34 -18.86
N ILE A 263 -6.54 2.47 -20.00
CA ILE A 263 -6.08 3.20 -21.19
C ILE A 263 -6.50 4.65 -21.12
#